data_b9054379bcb0fae56ee5fce4aee3aca8
#
_entry.id   b9054379bcb0fae56ee5fce4aee3aca8
#
_cell.length_a   1.000
_cell.length_b   1.000
_cell.length_c   1.000
_cell.angle_alpha   90.00
_cell.angle_beta   90.00
_cell.angle_gamma   90.00
#
_symmetry.space_group_name_H-M   'P 1'
#
loop_
_entity.id
_entity.type
_entity.pdbx_description
1 polymer ?
#
loop_
_entity_poly.entity_id
_entity_poly.type
_entity_poly.pdbx_seq_one_letter_code
_entity_poly.pdbx_strand_id
1 'polypeptide(L)'
;RAIIANPTFNATRTIGDYITGIERRLNYHEAQVGGPRLRGTNWLVNIVGSYAFDQGPLKGTRVGGSARWREAPAIGYPERGGTFDVANAFKGKDSLVTDAFVSYGWRQKLLERATNWTVSLRVRNLLNDDDAYPASAVDNGTGRAHILQRIYQAPRTYELSAGLRF
;
A
#
# COMPACT_ATOMS: atom_id res chain seq x y z
N ARG A 1 20.45 -33.95 -25.60
CA ARG A 1 19.64 -33.12 -24.70
C ARG A 1 18.64 -34.04 -24.02
N ALA A 2 18.71 -34.14 -22.69
CA ALA A 2 17.68 -34.83 -21.91
C ALA A 2 16.44 -33.94 -21.81
N ILE A 3 15.27 -34.51 -22.10
CA ILE A 3 13.97 -33.81 -22.04
C ILE A 3 13.28 -34.26 -20.79
N ILE A 4 12.89 -33.32 -19.95
CA ILE A 4 12.09 -33.58 -18.76
C ILE A 4 10.64 -33.23 -19.09
N ALA A 5 9.76 -34.21 -19.13
CA ALA A 5 8.33 -33.99 -19.25
C ALA A 5 7.75 -33.59 -17.90
N ASN A 6 7.12 -32.43 -17.82
CA ASN A 6 6.39 -32.01 -16.63
C ASN A 6 4.90 -32.32 -16.81
N PRO A 7 4.34 -33.30 -16.09
CA PRO A 7 2.96 -33.74 -16.28
C PRO A 7 1.93 -32.67 -15.88
N THR A 8 2.33 -31.67 -15.08
CA THR A 8 1.41 -30.62 -14.60
C THR A 8 1.17 -29.51 -15.64
N PHE A 9 2.11 -29.30 -16.57
CA PHE A 9 2.05 -28.19 -17.51
C PHE A 9 2.07 -28.58 -18.97
N ASN A 10 2.08 -29.86 -19.31
CA ASN A 10 2.22 -30.37 -20.67
C ASN A 10 3.38 -29.74 -21.48
N ALA A 11 4.36 -29.15 -20.79
CA ALA A 11 5.48 -28.45 -21.40
C ALA A 11 6.73 -29.32 -21.29
N THR A 12 7.29 -29.65 -22.44
CA THR A 12 8.58 -30.37 -22.52
C THR A 12 9.70 -29.33 -22.41
N ARG A 13 10.49 -29.39 -21.33
CA ARG A 13 11.66 -28.53 -21.11
C ARG A 13 12.94 -29.33 -21.22
N THR A 14 13.97 -28.73 -21.78
CA THR A 14 15.31 -29.32 -21.78
C THR A 14 16.01 -29.07 -20.43
N ILE A 15 17.01 -29.88 -20.06
CA ILE A 15 17.88 -29.62 -18.91
C ILE A 15 18.51 -28.23 -19.01
N GLY A 16 18.87 -27.79 -20.22
CA GLY A 16 19.40 -26.45 -20.48
C GLY A 16 18.42 -25.35 -20.06
N ASP A 17 17.12 -25.49 -20.39
CA ASP A 17 16.10 -24.53 -20.01
C ASP A 17 15.94 -24.44 -18.48
N TYR A 18 16.14 -25.59 -17.80
CA TYR A 18 16.06 -25.64 -16.34
C TYR A 18 17.27 -24.95 -15.68
N ILE A 19 18.48 -25.20 -16.20
CA ILE A 19 19.71 -24.55 -15.73
C ILE A 19 19.62 -23.05 -15.94
N THR A 20 19.24 -22.60 -17.14
CA THR A 20 19.06 -21.17 -17.45
C THR A 20 18.04 -20.51 -16.52
N GLY A 21 16.97 -21.23 -16.17
CA GLY A 21 15.99 -20.74 -15.20
C GLY A 21 16.53 -20.57 -13.78
N ILE A 22 17.44 -21.45 -13.34
CA ILE A 22 18.11 -21.35 -12.03
C ILE A 22 19.11 -20.19 -12.05
N GLU A 23 19.96 -20.10 -13.07
CA GLU A 23 20.94 -19.02 -13.23
C GLU A 23 20.26 -17.64 -13.23
N ARG A 24 19.16 -17.50 -13.95
CA ARG A 24 18.39 -16.27 -13.96
C ARG A 24 17.86 -15.89 -12.57
N ARG A 25 17.41 -16.88 -11.77
CA ARG A 25 16.97 -16.63 -10.39
C ARG A 25 18.12 -16.21 -9.49
N LEU A 26 19.28 -16.86 -9.61
CA LEU A 26 20.47 -16.47 -8.86
C LEU A 26 20.91 -15.05 -9.20
N ASN A 27 21.06 -14.73 -10.48
CA ASN A 27 21.40 -13.38 -10.94
C ASN A 27 20.41 -12.33 -10.45
N TYR A 28 19.11 -12.67 -10.40
CA TYR A 28 18.08 -11.79 -9.85
C TYR A 28 18.27 -11.52 -8.35
N HIS A 29 18.61 -12.54 -7.57
CA HIS A 29 18.86 -12.38 -6.13
C HIS A 29 20.18 -11.65 -5.86
N GLU A 30 21.21 -11.97 -6.59
CA GLU A 30 22.51 -11.28 -6.49
C GLU A 30 22.39 -9.79 -6.84
N ALA A 31 21.65 -9.47 -7.88
CA ALA A 31 21.40 -8.08 -8.29
C ALA A 31 20.67 -7.26 -7.21
N GLN A 32 19.90 -7.90 -6.35
CA GLN A 32 19.19 -7.22 -5.25
C GLN A 32 20.09 -6.94 -4.04
N VAL A 33 21.27 -7.53 -3.95
CA VAL A 33 22.21 -7.28 -2.85
C VAL A 33 22.74 -5.85 -2.96
N GLY A 34 22.39 -5.00 -1.97
CA GLY A 34 22.74 -3.58 -1.97
C GLY A 34 21.89 -2.67 -2.86
N GLY A 35 20.94 -3.22 -3.63
CA GLY A 35 20.02 -2.48 -4.47
C GLY A 35 18.68 -2.13 -3.81
N PRO A 36 17.80 -1.34 -4.47
CA PRO A 36 16.49 -1.02 -3.96
C PRO A 36 15.64 -2.30 -3.87
N ARG A 37 15.13 -2.56 -2.67
CA ARG A 37 14.27 -3.73 -2.41
C ARG A 37 12.96 -3.60 -3.18
N LEU A 38 12.55 -4.66 -3.88
CA LEU A 38 11.23 -4.69 -4.53
C LEU A 38 10.12 -4.47 -3.51
N ARG A 39 9.15 -3.64 -3.87
CA ARG A 39 8.05 -3.18 -3.02
C ARG A 39 8.50 -2.40 -1.79
N GLY A 40 9.80 -2.18 -1.61
CA GLY A 40 10.35 -1.28 -0.60
C GLY A 40 10.14 0.17 -1.01
N THR A 41 9.95 1.04 -0.02
CA THR A 41 9.92 2.50 -0.19
C THR A 41 11.03 3.10 0.66
N ASN A 42 11.72 4.11 0.12
CA ASN A 42 12.75 4.81 0.89
C ASN A 42 12.12 5.84 1.83
N TRP A 43 10.98 6.41 1.41
CA TRP A 43 10.32 7.47 2.15
C TRP A 43 8.85 7.13 2.43
N LEU A 44 8.51 7.24 3.70
CA LEU A 44 7.15 7.19 4.22
C LEU A 44 6.96 8.38 5.15
N VAL A 45 5.99 9.24 4.84
CA VAL A 45 5.65 10.40 5.68
C VAL A 45 4.25 10.20 6.25
N ASN A 46 4.13 10.28 7.58
CA ASN A 46 2.87 10.26 8.28
C ASN A 46 2.71 11.56 9.05
N ILE A 47 1.60 12.25 8.81
CA ILE A 47 1.20 13.45 9.55
C ILE A 47 -0.14 13.14 10.20
N VAL A 48 -0.23 13.37 11.51
CA VAL A 48 -1.47 13.19 12.28
C VAL A 48 -1.68 14.42 13.14
N GLY A 49 -2.90 14.94 13.12
CA GLY A 49 -3.27 16.08 13.94
C GLY A 49 -4.70 15.98 14.45
N SER A 50 -4.94 16.51 15.63
CA SER A 50 -6.30 16.67 16.15
C SER A 50 -6.39 17.90 17.03
N TYR A 51 -7.58 18.51 17.05
CA TYR A 51 -7.90 19.64 17.91
C TYR A 51 -9.21 19.39 18.64
N ALA A 52 -9.23 19.68 19.94
CA ALA A 52 -10.42 19.59 20.77
C ALA A 52 -10.89 21.01 21.16
N PHE A 53 -12.14 21.28 20.93
CA PHE A 53 -12.78 22.54 21.33
C PHE A 53 -13.28 22.43 22.77
N ASP A 54 -12.61 23.13 23.69
CA ASP A 54 -12.95 23.14 25.13
C ASP A 54 -13.79 24.36 25.54
N GLN A 55 -13.94 25.33 24.62
CA GLN A 55 -14.70 26.55 24.85
C GLN A 55 -15.58 26.93 23.63
N GLY A 56 -16.49 27.88 23.83
CA GLY A 56 -17.36 28.39 22.78
C GLY A 56 -18.46 27.43 22.31
N PRO A 57 -19.09 27.71 21.17
CA PRO A 57 -20.25 26.97 20.67
C PRO A 57 -19.91 25.54 20.20
N LEU A 58 -18.63 25.25 19.94
CA LEU A 58 -18.15 23.93 19.54
C LEU A 58 -17.58 23.12 20.70
N LYS A 59 -17.78 23.56 21.95
CA LYS A 59 -17.31 22.84 23.13
C LYS A 59 -17.77 21.40 23.13
N GLY A 60 -16.85 20.46 23.39
CA GLY A 60 -17.11 19.02 23.33
C GLY A 60 -16.87 18.39 21.95
N THR A 61 -16.57 19.21 20.93
CA THR A 61 -16.20 18.71 19.61
C THR A 61 -14.69 18.48 19.54
N ARG A 62 -14.30 17.40 18.90
CA ARG A 62 -12.93 17.11 18.50
C ARG A 62 -12.88 16.85 17.00
N VAL A 63 -11.99 17.51 16.31
CA VAL A 63 -11.72 17.27 14.87
C VAL A 63 -10.29 16.81 14.70
N GLY A 64 -10.02 16.02 13.69
CA GLY A 64 -8.67 15.60 13.39
C GLY A 64 -8.58 14.91 12.06
N GLY A 65 -7.35 14.61 11.68
CA GLY A 65 -7.07 13.90 10.44
C GLY A 65 -5.65 13.38 10.39
N SER A 66 -5.40 12.62 9.36
CA SER A 66 -4.08 12.08 9.03
C SER A 66 -3.84 12.14 7.54
N ALA A 67 -2.58 12.29 7.18
CA ALA A 67 -2.09 12.15 5.81
C ALA A 67 -0.90 11.20 5.82
N ARG A 68 -0.95 10.17 4.99
CA ARG A 68 0.13 9.21 4.80
C ARG A 68 0.56 9.24 3.36
N TRP A 69 1.75 9.74 3.12
CA TRP A 69 2.38 9.70 1.81
C TRP A 69 3.43 8.59 1.78
N ARG A 70 3.48 7.87 0.67
CA ARG A 70 4.46 6.83 0.39
C ARG A 70 5.07 7.08 -0.99
N GLU A 71 6.39 7.06 -1.06
CA GLU A 71 7.14 7.11 -2.32
C GLU A 71 6.80 5.90 -3.20
N ALA A 72 6.86 6.11 -4.53
CA ALA A 72 6.70 5.06 -5.52
C ALA A 72 7.71 3.92 -5.31
N PRO A 73 7.27 2.69 -4.99
CA PRO A 73 8.16 1.57 -4.75
C PRO A 73 8.79 1.06 -6.04
N ALA A 74 9.95 0.41 -5.95
CA ALA A 74 10.47 -0.40 -7.04
C ALA A 74 9.56 -1.62 -7.26
N ILE A 75 9.12 -1.83 -8.51
CA ILE A 75 8.16 -2.90 -8.87
C ILE A 75 8.75 -3.96 -9.81
N GLY A 76 9.97 -3.77 -10.28
CA GLY A 76 10.71 -4.67 -11.17
C GLY A 76 11.99 -4.02 -11.64
N TYR A 77 12.76 -4.76 -12.42
CA TYR A 77 14.01 -4.28 -12.99
C TYR A 77 14.06 -4.56 -14.48
N PRO A 78 14.66 -3.65 -15.29
CA PRO A 78 15.03 -3.95 -16.67
C PRO A 78 16.03 -5.10 -16.72
N GLU A 79 15.94 -5.94 -17.74
CA GLU A 79 16.88 -7.04 -17.98
C GLU A 79 17.61 -6.80 -19.30
N ARG A 80 18.94 -6.81 -19.26
CA ARG A 80 19.79 -6.66 -20.43
C ARG A 80 20.84 -7.76 -20.46
N GLY A 81 20.80 -8.61 -21.48
CA GLY A 81 21.80 -9.67 -21.64
C GLY A 81 21.88 -10.64 -20.45
N GLY A 82 20.74 -10.93 -19.77
CA GLY A 82 20.69 -11.81 -18.60
C GLY A 82 21.07 -11.14 -17.28
N THR A 83 21.38 -9.84 -17.29
CA THR A 83 21.70 -9.05 -16.08
C THR A 83 20.57 -8.07 -15.77
N PHE A 84 20.23 -7.93 -14.49
CA PHE A 84 19.20 -7.00 -14.03
C PHE A 84 19.80 -5.64 -13.71
N ASP A 85 19.24 -4.58 -14.30
CA ASP A 85 19.61 -3.20 -14.03
C ASP A 85 18.85 -2.67 -12.80
N VAL A 86 19.41 -2.88 -11.61
CA VAL A 86 18.79 -2.47 -10.35
C VAL A 86 18.85 -0.96 -10.12
N ALA A 87 19.79 -0.26 -10.78
CA ALA A 87 19.90 1.19 -10.67
C ALA A 87 18.73 1.91 -11.36
N ASN A 88 18.17 1.29 -12.42
CA ASN A 88 17.06 1.82 -13.20
C ASN A 88 15.78 1.00 -12.96
N ALA A 89 15.48 0.68 -11.69
CA ALA A 89 14.28 -0.07 -11.32
C ALA A 89 13.01 0.58 -11.89
N PHE A 90 12.08 -0.24 -12.36
CA PHE A 90 10.73 0.21 -12.68
C PHE A 90 10.05 0.69 -11.41
N LYS A 91 9.54 1.92 -11.42
CA LYS A 91 8.84 2.53 -10.30
C LYS A 91 7.34 2.32 -10.44
N GLY A 92 6.69 2.05 -9.32
CA GLY A 92 5.25 2.07 -9.21
C GLY A 92 4.70 3.51 -9.22
N LYS A 93 3.57 3.71 -8.54
CA LYS A 93 2.98 5.04 -8.30
C LYS A 93 3.17 5.37 -6.82
N ASP A 94 3.47 6.61 -6.49
CA ASP A 94 3.35 7.15 -5.15
C ASP A 94 1.89 7.13 -4.69
N SER A 95 1.66 7.12 -3.41
CA SER A 95 0.31 7.10 -2.85
C SER A 95 0.17 8.09 -1.71
N LEU A 96 -0.97 8.79 -1.67
CA LEU A 96 -1.36 9.68 -0.60
C LEU A 96 -2.72 9.25 -0.07
N VAL A 97 -2.75 8.74 1.15
CA VAL A 97 -3.98 8.39 1.86
C VAL A 97 -4.24 9.43 2.92
N THR A 98 -5.45 9.99 2.93
CA THR A 98 -5.88 10.99 3.90
C THR A 98 -7.13 10.52 4.61
N ASP A 99 -7.16 10.71 5.93
CA ASP A 99 -8.33 10.40 6.76
C ASP A 99 -8.73 11.65 7.55
N ALA A 100 -10.00 11.76 7.85
CA ALA A 100 -10.52 12.81 8.73
C ALA A 100 -11.54 12.24 9.70
N PHE A 101 -11.69 12.89 10.84
CA PHE A 101 -12.76 12.56 11.78
C PHE A 101 -13.27 13.81 12.48
N VAL A 102 -14.52 13.72 12.89
CA VAL A 102 -15.15 14.63 13.84
C VAL A 102 -15.84 13.79 14.91
N SER A 103 -15.71 14.18 16.16
CA SER A 103 -16.44 13.59 17.28
C SER A 103 -17.03 14.69 18.15
N TYR A 104 -18.19 14.40 18.71
CA TYR A 104 -18.85 15.28 19.65
C TYR A 104 -19.22 14.50 20.91
N GLY A 105 -18.79 15.01 22.06
CA GLY A 105 -19.06 14.44 23.37
C GLY A 105 -19.87 15.39 24.22
N TRP A 106 -20.90 14.86 24.88
CA TRP A 106 -21.68 15.60 25.86
C TRP A 106 -22.01 14.75 27.07
N ARG A 107 -22.30 15.41 28.18
CA ARG A 107 -22.71 14.78 29.42
C ARG A 107 -24.19 15.02 29.65
N GLN A 108 -24.92 13.96 29.96
CA GLN A 108 -26.33 14.00 30.29
C GLN A 108 -26.61 13.08 31.47
N LYS A 109 -27.61 13.42 32.27
CA LYS A 109 -28.11 12.51 33.31
C LYS A 109 -29.14 11.56 32.68
N LEU A 110 -28.89 10.27 32.79
CA LEU A 110 -29.83 9.23 32.41
C LEU A 110 -30.13 8.36 33.65
N LEU A 111 -31.42 8.23 34.04
CA LEU A 111 -31.84 7.46 35.22
C LEU A 111 -31.02 7.82 36.47
N GLU A 112 -30.87 9.14 36.72
CA GLU A 112 -30.10 9.74 37.82
C GLU A 112 -28.59 9.53 37.81
N ARG A 113 -28.07 8.79 36.82
CA ARG A 113 -26.62 8.59 36.61
C ARG A 113 -26.07 9.57 35.60
N ALA A 114 -24.90 10.11 35.90
CA ALA A 114 -24.16 10.93 34.92
C ALA A 114 -23.62 10.04 33.81
N THR A 115 -24.04 10.30 32.58
CA THR A 115 -23.70 9.51 31.41
C THR A 115 -22.96 10.37 30.43
N ASN A 116 -21.85 9.87 29.89
CA ASN A 116 -21.08 10.52 28.84
C ASN A 116 -21.45 9.88 27.50
N TRP A 117 -21.94 10.70 26.60
CA TRP A 117 -22.26 10.32 25.23
C TRP A 117 -21.14 10.77 24.29
N THR A 118 -20.86 9.99 23.30
CA THR A 118 -19.93 10.37 22.23
C THR A 118 -20.49 9.88 20.91
N VAL A 119 -20.55 10.77 19.93
CA VAL A 119 -20.84 10.41 18.53
C VAL A 119 -19.64 10.81 17.71
N SER A 120 -19.20 9.96 16.79
CA SER A 120 -18.11 10.27 15.89
C SER A 120 -18.38 9.80 14.48
N LEU A 121 -17.97 10.63 13.52
CA LEU A 121 -17.92 10.33 12.10
C LEU A 121 -16.46 10.31 11.67
N ARG A 122 -16.04 9.21 11.06
CA ARG A 122 -14.73 9.07 10.44
C ARG A 122 -14.88 8.86 8.95
N VAL A 123 -14.06 9.54 8.18
CA VAL A 123 -13.93 9.36 6.73
C VAL A 123 -12.53 8.85 6.46
N ARG A 124 -12.42 7.65 5.91
CA ARG A 124 -11.14 7.08 5.43
C ARG A 124 -11.02 7.31 3.94
N ASN A 125 -9.79 7.51 3.47
CA ASN A 125 -9.50 7.87 2.10
C ASN A 125 -10.33 9.09 1.64
N LEU A 126 -10.15 10.22 2.33
CA LEU A 126 -10.93 11.46 2.12
C LEU A 126 -10.85 11.96 0.67
N LEU A 127 -9.71 11.78 0.00
CA LEU A 127 -9.51 12.18 -1.39
C LEU A 127 -10.11 11.20 -2.40
N ASN A 128 -10.55 10.01 -1.93
CA ASN A 128 -11.09 8.95 -2.76
C ASN A 128 -10.14 8.49 -3.87
N ASP A 129 -8.85 8.37 -3.55
CA ASP A 129 -7.88 7.76 -4.47
C ASP A 129 -8.06 6.23 -4.42
N ASP A 130 -8.83 5.70 -5.35
CA ASP A 130 -9.12 4.28 -5.54
C ASP A 130 -8.46 3.68 -6.78
N ASP A 131 -7.49 4.39 -7.34
CA ASP A 131 -6.72 3.99 -8.52
C ASP A 131 -6.02 2.64 -8.32
N ALA A 132 -5.84 1.94 -9.44
CA ALA A 132 -5.05 0.73 -9.49
C ALA A 132 -3.55 1.06 -9.56
N TYR A 133 -2.80 0.67 -8.53
CA TYR A 133 -1.36 0.87 -8.46
C TYR A 133 -0.59 -0.32 -9.05
N PRO A 134 0.37 -0.12 -9.96
CA PRO A 134 1.28 -1.17 -10.38
C PRO A 134 2.06 -1.72 -9.18
N ALA A 135 2.00 -3.03 -8.96
CA ALA A 135 2.64 -3.69 -7.82
C ALA A 135 3.79 -4.62 -8.22
N SER A 136 3.80 -5.07 -9.47
CA SER A 136 4.87 -5.91 -10.02
C SER A 136 4.96 -5.70 -11.52
N ALA A 137 6.19 -5.63 -12.02
CA ALA A 137 6.49 -5.52 -13.45
C ALA A 137 7.70 -6.37 -13.81
N VAL A 138 7.76 -6.80 -15.05
CA VAL A 138 8.92 -7.43 -15.68
C VAL A 138 9.33 -6.64 -16.92
N ASP A 139 10.54 -6.84 -17.36
CA ASP A 139 10.97 -6.32 -18.65
C ASP A 139 10.25 -7.06 -19.79
N ASN A 140 9.73 -6.33 -20.75
CA ASN A 140 9.11 -6.90 -21.95
C ASN A 140 10.12 -7.32 -23.04
N GLY A 141 11.42 -7.31 -22.72
CA GLY A 141 12.51 -7.59 -23.65
C GLY A 141 13.05 -6.36 -24.39
N THR A 142 12.47 -5.18 -24.17
CA THR A 142 12.88 -3.90 -24.79
C THR A 142 13.30 -2.85 -23.76
N GLY A 143 13.46 -3.23 -22.49
CA GLY A 143 13.73 -2.32 -21.38
C GLY A 143 12.51 -1.57 -20.87
N ARG A 144 11.30 -1.96 -21.28
CA ARG A 144 10.04 -1.35 -20.81
C ARG A 144 9.31 -2.25 -19.82
N ALA A 145 8.65 -1.63 -18.84
CA ALA A 145 7.87 -2.34 -17.84
C ALA A 145 6.61 -2.97 -18.47
N HIS A 146 6.47 -4.27 -18.33
CA HIS A 146 5.20 -4.99 -18.50
C HIS A 146 4.59 -5.26 -17.12
N ILE A 147 3.43 -4.67 -16.84
CA ILE A 147 2.79 -4.78 -15.53
C ILE A 147 2.13 -6.15 -15.39
N LEU A 148 2.58 -6.91 -14.40
CA LEU A 148 2.05 -8.23 -14.08
C LEU A 148 0.93 -8.19 -13.05
N GLN A 149 1.02 -7.25 -12.10
CA GLN A 149 0.08 -7.16 -10.97
C GLN A 149 -0.25 -5.71 -10.68
N ARG A 150 -1.51 -5.48 -10.35
CA ARG A 150 -2.00 -4.20 -9.81
C ARG A 150 -2.66 -4.45 -8.47
N ILE A 151 -2.54 -3.48 -7.56
CA ILE A 151 -3.21 -3.44 -6.26
C ILE A 151 -4.17 -2.27 -6.29
N TYR A 152 -5.39 -2.49 -5.84
CA TYR A 152 -6.38 -1.43 -5.69
C TYR A 152 -6.32 -0.88 -4.27
N GLN A 153 -6.44 0.42 -4.14
CA GLN A 153 -6.63 1.06 -2.86
C GLN A 153 -8.11 0.97 -2.46
N ALA A 154 -8.37 0.85 -1.16
CA ALA A 154 -9.75 0.85 -0.68
C ALA A 154 -10.42 2.21 -1.00
N PRO A 155 -11.64 2.21 -1.53
CA PRO A 155 -12.38 3.45 -1.80
C PRO A 155 -12.67 4.19 -0.50
N ARG A 156 -13.19 5.42 -0.63
CA ARG A 156 -13.63 6.21 0.52
C ARG A 156 -14.69 5.46 1.32
N THR A 157 -14.49 5.42 2.63
CA THR A 157 -15.44 4.81 3.56
C THR A 157 -15.82 5.78 4.66
N TYR A 158 -17.09 5.68 5.08
CA TYR A 158 -17.65 6.46 6.16
C TYR A 158 -17.99 5.52 7.32
N GLU A 159 -17.56 5.88 8.50
CA GLU A 159 -17.81 5.13 9.73
C GLU A 159 -18.48 6.05 10.76
N LEU A 160 -19.72 5.75 11.11
CA LEU A 160 -20.44 6.45 12.16
C LEU A 160 -20.44 5.57 13.40
N SER A 161 -20.02 6.12 14.54
CA SER A 161 -20.05 5.41 15.82
C SER A 161 -20.70 6.25 16.90
N ALA A 162 -21.41 5.57 17.81
CA ALA A 162 -21.98 6.16 19.00
C ALA A 162 -21.52 5.35 20.23
N GLY A 163 -21.07 6.03 21.25
CA GLY A 163 -20.59 5.45 22.49
C GLY A 163 -21.33 6.01 23.70
N LEU A 164 -21.56 5.17 24.67
CA LEU A 164 -22.18 5.50 25.94
C LEU A 164 -21.30 4.96 27.07
N ARG A 165 -20.99 5.81 28.05
CA ARG A 165 -20.24 5.44 29.25
C ARG A 165 -20.98 5.93 30.50
N PHE A 166 -21.27 5.01 31.41
CA PHE A 166 -21.88 5.24 32.71
C PHE A 166 -20.84 5.55 33.76
#